data_b5f2cea1793977f1ef81ee921be6ad6e
#
_entry.id   b5f2cea1793977f1ef81ee921be6ad6e
#
_cell.length_a   1.000
_cell.length_b   1.000
_cell.length_c   1.000
_cell.angle_alpha   90.00
_cell.angle_beta   90.00
_cell.angle_gamma   90.00
#
_symmetry.space_group_name_H-M   'P 1'
#
loop_
_entity.id
_entity.type
_entity.pdbx_description
1 polymer ?
#
loop_
_entity_poly.entity_id
_entity_poly.type
_entity_poly.pdbx_seq_one_letter_code
_entity_poly.pdbx_strand_id
1 'polypeptide(L)'
;MIYTNLTKNKNNIVDVQNKVFTHFVNGPFVEITGTINEEYKVQFIDKSTNTIRFETKIGNNNWAKSNIEYCIDWKVRVLRNDDVFYEHDFNPFGKRVFISMGSKALGDTLAWFPYFEEFRKKHNCELIVSTFHNNMFEEQYPHFEFVKPGSTVQNLYAMYNVGLFYNEDGSVNELKNPNDFKTQTMQKMGSDILGLEYKEIKPLLPTSKVTKDDKLITIAIHGTAQSKYWNNPTGWQDVVDWLNNKGYTVK
;
A
#
# COMPACT_ATOMS: atom_id res chain seq x y z
N MET A 1 -2.47 0.73 -14.57
CA MET A 1 -0.99 0.60 -14.42
C MET A 1 -0.59 -0.68 -15.13
N ILE A 2 0.32 -0.62 -16.09
CA ILE A 2 0.75 -1.79 -16.87
C ILE A 2 2.06 -2.28 -16.24
N TYR A 3 2.09 -3.51 -15.77
CA TYR A 3 3.29 -4.15 -15.20
C TYR A 3 3.88 -5.08 -16.24
N THR A 4 5.10 -4.81 -16.67
CA THR A 4 5.84 -5.66 -17.60
C THR A 4 7.15 -6.12 -16.95
N ASN A 5 7.53 -7.36 -17.18
CA ASN A 5 8.79 -7.98 -16.74
C ASN A 5 8.94 -8.11 -15.21
N LEU A 6 8.16 -8.98 -14.61
CA LEU A 6 8.42 -9.47 -13.26
C LEU A 6 9.74 -10.25 -13.23
N THR A 7 10.56 -10.04 -12.21
CA THR A 7 11.80 -10.82 -12.07
C THR A 7 11.45 -12.26 -11.72
N LYS A 8 11.70 -13.18 -12.61
CA LYS A 8 11.59 -14.61 -12.30
C LYS A 8 12.65 -14.94 -11.26
N ASN A 9 12.21 -15.43 -10.10
CA ASN A 9 13.12 -15.89 -9.07
C ASN A 9 13.84 -17.14 -9.57
N LYS A 10 15.09 -17.00 -9.99
CA LYS A 10 15.86 -18.09 -10.64
C LYS A 10 16.24 -19.23 -9.70
N ASN A 11 15.94 -19.14 -8.40
CA ASN A 11 16.62 -19.95 -7.38
C ASN A 11 15.87 -21.23 -6.96
N ASN A 12 14.72 -21.56 -7.55
CA ASN A 12 13.97 -22.74 -7.12
C ASN A 12 13.65 -23.64 -8.32
N ILE A 13 14.65 -24.37 -8.80
CA ILE A 13 14.44 -25.54 -9.65
C ILE A 13 14.18 -26.68 -8.70
N VAL A 14 12.91 -27.00 -8.49
CA VAL A 14 12.48 -28.13 -7.65
C VAL A 14 12.52 -29.43 -8.45
N ASP A 15 12.35 -29.32 -9.76
CA ASP A 15 12.49 -30.38 -10.74
C ASP A 15 13.19 -29.84 -11.99
N VAL A 16 14.06 -30.63 -12.62
CA VAL A 16 14.82 -30.22 -13.82
C VAL A 16 13.90 -29.83 -14.97
N GLN A 17 12.68 -30.34 -15.00
CA GLN A 17 11.71 -30.16 -16.08
C GLN A 17 10.59 -29.15 -15.76
N ASN A 18 10.27 -28.92 -14.47
CA ASN A 18 9.25 -27.94 -14.06
C ASN A 18 9.86 -26.87 -13.16
N LYS A 19 9.42 -25.62 -13.36
CA LYS A 19 9.86 -24.42 -12.62
C LYS A 19 8.67 -23.76 -12.00
N VAL A 20 8.82 -23.29 -10.76
CA VAL A 20 7.84 -22.48 -10.06
C VAL A 20 8.32 -21.05 -9.98
N PHE A 21 7.46 -20.12 -10.34
CA PHE A 21 7.67 -18.68 -10.21
C PHE A 21 6.62 -18.08 -9.28
N THR A 22 7.05 -17.24 -8.35
CA THR A 22 6.17 -16.63 -7.35
C THR A 22 6.49 -15.13 -7.16
N HIS A 23 5.44 -14.33 -6.99
CA HIS A 23 5.52 -12.93 -6.61
C HIS A 23 4.26 -12.52 -5.82
N PHE A 24 4.25 -11.26 -5.31
CA PHE A 24 3.16 -10.72 -4.50
C PHE A 24 2.64 -9.36 -5.06
N VAL A 25 2.61 -9.24 -6.37
CA VAL A 25 2.09 -8.05 -7.06
C VAL A 25 0.56 -8.15 -7.15
N ASN A 26 -0.13 -7.27 -6.43
CA ASN A 26 -1.59 -7.31 -6.25
C ASN A 26 -2.08 -8.67 -5.72
N GLY A 27 -1.44 -9.18 -4.67
CA GLY A 27 -1.69 -10.48 -4.06
C GLY A 27 -0.71 -11.57 -4.47
N PRO A 28 -0.71 -12.70 -3.75
CA PRO A 28 0.19 -13.81 -4.02
C PRO A 28 -0.17 -14.48 -5.35
N PHE A 29 0.86 -14.80 -6.10
CA PHE A 29 0.80 -15.41 -7.43
C PHE A 29 1.81 -16.56 -7.53
N VAL A 30 1.41 -17.61 -8.23
CA VAL A 30 2.27 -18.74 -8.60
C VAL A 30 2.05 -19.09 -10.07
N GLU A 31 3.13 -19.31 -10.79
CA GLU A 31 3.14 -19.89 -12.15
C GLU A 31 4.01 -21.15 -12.15
N ILE A 32 3.52 -22.21 -12.75
CA ILE A 32 4.27 -23.45 -12.93
C ILE A 32 4.50 -23.63 -14.43
N THR A 33 5.76 -23.72 -14.85
CA THR A 33 6.15 -23.89 -16.26
C THR A 33 7.03 -25.12 -16.41
N GLY A 34 6.86 -25.88 -17.49
CA GLY A 34 7.70 -27.03 -17.78
C GLY A 34 7.07 -28.02 -18.73
N THR A 35 7.66 -29.21 -18.82
CA THR A 35 7.29 -30.24 -19.78
C THR A 35 6.53 -31.43 -19.16
N ILE A 36 6.57 -31.53 -17.83
CA ILE A 36 5.87 -32.63 -17.13
C ILE A 36 4.40 -32.27 -16.99
N ASN A 37 3.52 -33.02 -17.60
CA ASN A 37 2.08 -32.81 -17.54
C ASN A 37 1.49 -33.44 -16.26
N GLU A 38 1.44 -32.64 -15.20
CA GLU A 38 0.91 -33.01 -13.89
C GLU A 38 -0.05 -31.96 -13.36
N GLU A 39 -0.90 -32.34 -12.41
CA GLU A 39 -1.76 -31.44 -11.64
C GLU A 39 -1.08 -31.08 -10.32
N TYR A 40 -1.15 -29.83 -9.96
CA TYR A 40 -0.63 -29.26 -8.73
C TYR A 40 -1.74 -28.61 -7.91
N LYS A 41 -1.73 -28.87 -6.61
CA LYS A 41 -2.60 -28.14 -5.66
C LYS A 41 -1.82 -26.94 -5.13
N VAL A 42 -2.33 -25.74 -5.36
CA VAL A 42 -1.73 -24.48 -4.89
C VAL A 42 -2.51 -23.95 -3.70
N GLN A 43 -1.80 -23.60 -2.64
CA GLN A 43 -2.33 -23.02 -1.42
C GLN A 43 -1.66 -21.68 -1.14
N PHE A 44 -2.47 -20.63 -0.89
CA PHE A 44 -2.01 -19.37 -0.32
C PHE A 44 -2.45 -19.32 1.14
N ILE A 45 -1.47 -19.34 2.05
CA ILE A 45 -1.67 -19.53 3.48
C ILE A 45 -1.25 -18.24 4.20
N ASP A 46 -2.10 -17.77 5.11
CA ASP A 46 -1.73 -16.75 6.09
C ASP A 46 -0.93 -17.44 7.20
N LYS A 47 0.38 -17.16 7.29
CA LYS A 47 1.26 -17.79 8.27
C LYS A 47 0.94 -17.41 9.71
N SER A 48 0.44 -16.19 9.92
CA SER A 48 0.14 -15.69 11.26
C SER A 48 -0.98 -16.47 11.94
N THR A 49 -1.94 -16.95 11.15
CA THR A 49 -3.11 -17.73 11.60
C THR A 49 -3.06 -19.19 11.20
N ASN A 50 -2.09 -19.57 10.35
CA ASN A 50 -1.99 -20.86 9.66
C ASN A 50 -3.27 -21.23 8.88
N THR A 51 -3.96 -20.22 8.32
CA THR A 51 -5.22 -20.38 7.60
C THR A 51 -4.99 -20.38 6.09
N ILE A 52 -5.52 -21.37 5.38
CA ILE A 52 -5.55 -21.37 3.92
C ILE A 52 -6.58 -20.32 3.48
N ARG A 53 -6.10 -19.22 2.88
CA ARG A 53 -6.93 -18.12 2.37
C ARG A 53 -7.46 -18.40 0.97
N PHE A 54 -6.75 -19.21 0.20
CA PHE A 54 -7.16 -19.64 -1.13
C PHE A 54 -6.46 -20.94 -1.50
N GLU A 55 -7.20 -21.86 -2.11
CA GLU A 55 -6.70 -23.12 -2.64
C GLU A 55 -7.30 -23.39 -4.02
N THR A 56 -6.48 -23.89 -4.94
CA THR A 56 -6.93 -24.32 -6.26
C THR A 56 -6.02 -25.41 -6.83
N LYS A 57 -6.45 -26.06 -7.90
CA LYS A 57 -5.65 -26.98 -8.69
C LYS A 57 -5.32 -26.38 -10.04
N ILE A 58 -4.08 -26.51 -10.48
CA ILE A 58 -3.61 -26.07 -11.81
C ILE A 58 -2.74 -27.15 -12.44
N GLY A 59 -2.74 -27.22 -13.77
CA GLY A 59 -1.75 -28.00 -14.52
C GLY A 59 -0.43 -27.24 -14.70
N ASN A 60 0.56 -27.90 -15.32
CA ASN A 60 1.76 -27.19 -15.78
C ASN A 60 1.41 -26.15 -16.87
N ASN A 61 2.26 -25.14 -17.04
CA ASN A 61 2.06 -23.99 -17.92
C ASN A 61 0.80 -23.17 -17.58
N ASN A 62 0.39 -23.22 -16.32
CA ASN A 62 -0.71 -22.46 -15.76
C ASN A 62 -0.28 -21.71 -14.49
N TRP A 63 -1.18 -20.84 -14.03
CA TRP A 63 -0.97 -19.99 -12.86
C TRP A 63 -2.18 -19.96 -11.93
N ALA A 64 -1.92 -19.61 -10.69
CA ALA A 64 -2.92 -19.32 -9.67
C ALA A 64 -2.61 -18.00 -8.97
N LYS A 65 -3.65 -17.29 -8.54
CA LYS A 65 -3.53 -16.01 -7.83
C LYS A 65 -4.64 -15.89 -6.78
N SER A 66 -4.34 -15.32 -5.62
CA SER A 66 -5.35 -14.80 -4.71
C SER A 66 -5.68 -13.34 -5.04
N ASN A 67 -6.94 -12.96 -4.87
CA ASN A 67 -7.39 -11.59 -5.10
C ASN A 67 -7.23 -10.68 -3.87
N ILE A 68 -6.69 -11.18 -2.77
CA ILE A 68 -6.36 -10.35 -1.59
C ILE A 68 -5.13 -9.50 -1.92
N GLU A 69 -5.31 -8.17 -1.93
CA GLU A 69 -4.29 -7.23 -2.39
C GLU A 69 -3.54 -6.51 -1.24
N TYR A 70 -3.98 -6.62 0.00
CA TYR A 70 -3.26 -6.08 1.16
C TYR A 70 -2.17 -7.04 1.67
N CYS A 71 -1.26 -6.52 2.47
CA CYS A 71 -0.12 -7.28 2.97
C CYS A 71 -0.54 -8.27 4.06
N ILE A 72 -0.26 -9.54 3.80
CA ILE A 72 -0.35 -10.66 4.75
C ILE A 72 1.02 -11.34 4.79
N ASP A 73 1.36 -11.97 5.90
CA ASP A 73 2.54 -12.85 5.99
C ASP A 73 2.25 -14.16 5.26
N TRP A 74 2.40 -14.11 3.93
CA TRP A 74 2.02 -15.19 3.04
C TRP A 74 3.00 -16.37 3.09
N LYS A 75 2.46 -17.59 3.07
CA LYS A 75 3.15 -18.78 2.58
C LYS A 75 2.46 -19.26 1.30
N VAL A 76 3.22 -19.42 0.25
CA VAL A 76 2.81 -20.11 -0.98
C VAL A 76 3.25 -21.56 -0.86
N ARG A 77 2.33 -22.51 -0.98
CA ARG A 77 2.62 -23.93 -1.00
C ARG A 77 2.06 -24.56 -2.26
N VAL A 78 2.87 -25.35 -2.93
CA VAL A 78 2.48 -26.17 -4.07
C VAL A 78 2.68 -27.64 -3.71
N LEU A 79 1.63 -28.41 -3.86
CA LEU A 79 1.63 -29.85 -3.61
C LEU A 79 1.53 -30.61 -4.94
N ARG A 80 2.26 -31.72 -5.05
CA ARG A 80 2.18 -32.69 -6.13
C ARG A 80 1.88 -34.06 -5.51
N ASN A 81 0.75 -34.68 -5.86
CA ASN A 81 0.28 -35.94 -5.25
C ASN A 81 0.25 -35.86 -3.70
N ASP A 82 -0.22 -34.71 -3.16
CA ASP A 82 -0.27 -34.36 -1.74
C ASP A 82 1.10 -34.21 -1.04
N ASP A 83 2.20 -34.44 -1.72
CA ASP A 83 3.54 -34.11 -1.23
C ASP A 83 3.92 -32.65 -1.52
N VAL A 84 4.67 -32.03 -0.61
CA VAL A 84 5.15 -30.65 -0.81
C VAL A 84 6.18 -30.64 -1.94
N PHE A 85 5.79 -30.04 -3.07
CA PHE A 85 6.64 -29.82 -4.22
C PHE A 85 7.45 -28.52 -4.14
N TYR A 86 6.81 -27.44 -3.58
CA TYR A 86 7.43 -26.14 -3.43
C TYR A 86 6.80 -25.37 -2.28
N GLU A 87 7.63 -24.64 -1.51
CA GLU A 87 7.16 -23.65 -0.56
C GLU A 87 7.95 -22.35 -0.70
N HIS A 88 7.25 -21.23 -0.53
CA HIS A 88 7.86 -19.92 -0.48
C HIS A 88 7.14 -19.04 0.54
N ASP A 89 7.89 -18.55 1.53
CA ASP A 89 7.42 -17.56 2.48
C ASP A 89 7.59 -16.16 1.91
N PHE A 90 6.61 -15.29 2.16
CA PHE A 90 6.73 -13.86 1.84
C PHE A 90 7.97 -13.29 2.54
N ASN A 91 8.94 -12.87 1.74
CA ASN A 91 10.18 -12.28 2.24
C ASN A 91 10.67 -11.19 1.30
N PRO A 92 10.30 -9.93 1.56
CA PRO A 92 10.71 -8.79 0.73
C PRO A 92 12.10 -8.25 1.03
N PHE A 93 12.88 -8.87 1.93
CA PHE A 93 14.24 -8.46 2.26
C PHE A 93 15.12 -8.29 1.01
N GLY A 94 15.65 -7.07 0.80
CA GLY A 94 16.47 -6.74 -0.38
C GLY A 94 15.74 -6.89 -1.71
N LYS A 95 14.40 -6.88 -1.72
CA LYS A 95 13.57 -6.97 -2.93
C LYS A 95 12.91 -5.63 -3.22
N ARG A 96 12.57 -5.42 -4.49
CA ARG A 96 11.85 -4.24 -4.95
C ARG A 96 10.36 -4.37 -4.63
N VAL A 97 9.85 -3.46 -3.81
CA VAL A 97 8.44 -3.37 -3.44
C VAL A 97 7.90 -2.02 -3.89
N PHE A 98 6.75 -2.03 -4.53
CA PHE A 98 6.08 -0.81 -4.97
C PHE A 98 4.87 -0.51 -4.09
N ILE A 99 4.83 0.68 -3.51
CA ILE A 99 3.66 1.18 -2.78
C ILE A 99 3.15 2.45 -3.47
N SER A 100 1.87 2.46 -3.80
CA SER A 100 1.23 3.60 -4.46
C SER A 100 -0.01 4.07 -3.71
N MET A 101 -0.32 5.35 -3.90
CA MET A 101 -1.58 5.96 -3.47
C MET A 101 -2.33 6.50 -4.68
N GLY A 102 -3.61 6.12 -4.81
CA GLY A 102 -4.49 6.62 -5.88
C GLY A 102 -5.16 7.95 -5.55
N SER A 103 -5.12 8.38 -4.29
CA SER A 103 -5.74 9.61 -3.84
C SER A 103 -4.90 10.84 -4.20
N LYS A 104 -5.58 11.89 -4.70
CA LYS A 104 -5.01 13.23 -4.90
C LYS A 104 -5.17 14.12 -3.66
N ALA A 105 -5.88 13.66 -2.64
CA ALA A 105 -6.12 14.44 -1.44
C ALA A 105 -4.84 14.53 -0.60
N LEU A 106 -4.49 15.77 -0.20
CA LEU A 106 -3.32 16.02 0.61
C LEU A 106 -3.42 15.35 1.99
N GLY A 107 -4.61 15.39 2.61
CA GLY A 107 -4.85 14.77 3.92
C GLY A 107 -4.60 13.26 3.92
N ASP A 108 -5.06 12.56 2.88
CA ASP A 108 -4.81 11.13 2.70
C ASP A 108 -3.31 10.84 2.59
N THR A 109 -2.62 11.66 1.78
CA THR A 109 -1.17 11.52 1.60
C THR A 109 -0.42 11.71 2.92
N LEU A 110 -0.75 12.73 3.70
CA LEU A 110 -0.11 13.00 4.99
C LEU A 110 -0.41 11.90 6.03
N ALA A 111 -1.61 11.30 5.97
CA ALA A 111 -2.01 10.25 6.89
C ALA A 111 -1.29 8.91 6.60
N TRP A 112 -1.11 8.54 5.33
CA TRP A 112 -0.63 7.20 4.95
C TRP A 112 0.87 7.12 4.68
N PHE A 113 1.47 8.19 4.18
CA PHE A 113 2.87 8.18 3.77
C PHE A 113 3.86 7.72 4.87
N PRO A 114 3.69 8.09 6.16
CA PRO A 114 4.61 7.66 7.21
C PRO A 114 4.78 6.14 7.32
N TYR A 115 3.73 5.38 6.97
CA TYR A 115 3.76 3.92 7.05
C TYR A 115 4.62 3.27 5.96
N PHE A 116 4.97 3.99 4.90
CA PHE A 116 5.87 3.48 3.87
C PHE A 116 7.28 3.26 4.42
N GLU A 117 7.78 4.18 5.23
CA GLU A 117 9.07 4.01 5.90
C GLU A 117 9.02 2.91 6.97
N GLU A 118 7.91 2.78 7.69
CA GLU A 118 7.74 1.69 8.66
C GLU A 118 7.70 0.32 7.95
N PHE A 119 7.05 0.23 6.80
CA PHE A 119 7.07 -0.97 5.96
C PHE A 119 8.49 -1.30 5.49
N ARG A 120 9.20 -0.30 4.95
CA ARG A 120 10.59 -0.47 4.53
C ARG A 120 11.49 -0.95 5.67
N LYS A 121 11.38 -0.35 6.85
CA LYS A 121 12.16 -0.73 8.04
C LYS A 121 11.84 -2.15 8.49
N LYS A 122 10.55 -2.50 8.57
CA LYS A 122 10.10 -3.84 8.98
C LYS A 122 10.67 -4.92 8.07
N HIS A 123 10.69 -4.68 6.77
CA HIS A 123 11.02 -5.67 5.75
C HIS A 123 12.42 -5.52 5.16
N ASN A 124 13.11 -4.42 5.43
CA ASN A 124 14.41 -4.07 4.84
C ASN A 124 14.44 -4.27 3.31
N CYS A 125 13.41 -3.72 2.64
CA CYS A 125 13.21 -3.82 1.19
C CYS A 125 13.66 -2.54 0.46
N GLU A 126 13.82 -2.64 -0.86
CA GLU A 126 13.99 -1.49 -1.75
C GLU A 126 12.60 -0.95 -2.09
N LEU A 127 12.28 0.27 -1.62
CA LEU A 127 10.94 0.82 -1.76
C LEU A 127 10.84 1.79 -2.92
N ILE A 128 9.89 1.51 -3.82
CA ILE A 128 9.46 2.38 -4.89
C ILE A 128 8.11 2.98 -4.49
N VAL A 129 7.96 4.30 -4.64
CA VAL A 129 6.79 5.03 -4.15
C VAL A 129 6.17 5.87 -5.25
N SER A 130 4.85 5.88 -5.32
CA SER A 130 4.09 6.76 -6.21
C SER A 130 2.94 7.45 -5.47
N THR A 131 3.01 8.78 -5.41
CA THR A 131 1.93 9.64 -4.92
C THR A 131 1.76 10.85 -5.82
N PHE A 132 0.64 11.56 -5.71
CA PHE A 132 0.46 12.84 -6.41
C PHE A 132 1.25 14.00 -5.77
N HIS A 133 1.89 13.75 -4.62
CA HIS A 133 2.63 14.73 -3.82
C HIS A 133 4.07 14.28 -3.51
N ASN A 134 4.72 13.56 -4.42
CA ASN A 134 6.10 13.05 -4.23
C ASN A 134 7.07 14.14 -3.78
N ASN A 135 6.97 15.33 -4.38
CA ASN A 135 7.83 16.48 -4.09
C ASN A 135 7.81 16.94 -2.62
N MET A 136 6.82 16.53 -1.84
CA MET A 136 6.79 16.84 -0.40
C MET A 136 7.70 15.92 0.43
N PHE A 137 8.17 14.80 -0.17
CA PHE A 137 8.84 13.74 0.58
C PHE A 137 10.22 13.36 0.01
N GLU A 138 10.50 13.69 -1.25
CA GLU A 138 11.74 13.30 -1.93
C GLU A 138 13.00 13.73 -1.18
N GLU A 139 13.00 14.92 -0.57
CA GLU A 139 14.14 15.43 0.19
C GLU A 139 14.34 14.69 1.52
N GLN A 140 13.26 14.28 2.19
CA GLN A 140 13.29 13.62 3.50
C GLN A 140 13.50 12.11 3.41
N TYR A 141 13.20 11.52 2.23
CA TYR A 141 13.30 10.08 2.01
C TYR A 141 14.15 9.77 0.76
N PRO A 142 15.43 10.22 0.70
CA PRO A 142 16.28 10.07 -0.48
C PRO A 142 16.62 8.60 -0.80
N HIS A 143 16.31 7.68 0.09
CA HIS A 143 16.49 6.24 -0.06
C HIS A 143 15.28 5.54 -0.70
N PHE A 144 14.20 6.27 -1.00
CA PHE A 144 13.08 5.78 -1.80
C PHE A 144 13.31 6.08 -3.30
N GLU A 145 12.87 5.17 -4.16
CA GLU A 145 12.72 5.45 -5.58
C GLU A 145 11.34 6.07 -5.82
N PHE A 146 11.28 7.37 -6.14
CA PHE A 146 10.02 8.04 -6.43
C PHE A 146 9.69 7.96 -7.91
N VAL A 147 8.46 7.54 -8.24
CA VAL A 147 7.94 7.52 -9.61
C VAL A 147 6.62 8.29 -9.70
N LYS A 148 6.36 8.87 -10.87
CA LYS A 148 5.10 9.61 -11.08
C LYS A 148 3.92 8.64 -11.16
N PRO A 149 2.69 9.05 -10.73
CA PRO A 149 1.49 8.27 -10.98
C PRO A 149 1.34 7.91 -12.45
N GLY A 150 1.05 6.64 -12.73
CA GLY A 150 0.95 6.12 -14.10
C GLY A 150 2.26 5.60 -14.70
N SER A 151 3.40 5.76 -14.04
CA SER A 151 4.66 5.18 -14.51
C SER A 151 4.61 3.65 -14.52
N THR A 152 5.34 3.06 -15.47
CA THR A 152 5.58 1.60 -15.49
C THR A 152 6.76 1.29 -14.56
N VAL A 153 6.55 0.35 -13.64
CA VAL A 153 7.59 -0.14 -12.73
C VAL A 153 7.86 -1.61 -13.01
N GLN A 154 9.14 -1.99 -13.04
CA GLN A 154 9.56 -3.34 -13.42
C GLN A 154 10.28 -4.05 -12.27
N ASN A 155 10.42 -5.36 -12.40
CA ASN A 155 11.18 -6.21 -11.48
C ASN A 155 10.66 -6.16 -10.04
N LEU A 156 9.34 -6.15 -9.88
CA LEU A 156 8.69 -6.12 -8.57
C LEU A 156 8.56 -7.51 -7.97
N TYR A 157 8.88 -7.60 -6.69
CA TYR A 157 8.55 -8.76 -5.84
C TYR A 157 7.14 -8.63 -5.24
N ALA A 158 6.78 -7.43 -4.78
CA ALA A 158 5.46 -7.16 -4.22
C ALA A 158 4.97 -5.76 -4.60
N MET A 159 3.65 -5.56 -4.51
CA MET A 159 3.02 -4.28 -4.74
C MET A 159 1.78 -4.11 -3.89
N TYR A 160 1.61 -2.92 -3.35
CA TYR A 160 0.46 -2.53 -2.54
C TYR A 160 -0.09 -1.17 -2.98
N ASN A 161 -1.43 -1.08 -3.02
CA ASN A 161 -2.12 0.19 -3.21
C ASN A 161 -2.76 0.61 -1.89
N VAL A 162 -2.41 1.78 -1.37
CA VAL A 162 -3.01 2.35 -0.17
C VAL A 162 -4.13 3.30 -0.57
N GLY A 163 -5.34 3.02 -0.10
CA GLY A 163 -6.52 3.79 -0.48
C GLY A 163 -7.81 3.27 0.13
N LEU A 164 -8.88 4.03 -0.07
CA LEU A 164 -10.25 3.65 0.29
C LEU A 164 -10.89 2.94 -0.90
N PHE A 165 -11.08 1.65 -0.79
CA PHE A 165 -11.64 0.84 -1.88
C PHE A 165 -13.06 0.42 -1.57
N TYR A 166 -13.96 0.73 -2.49
CA TYR A 166 -15.39 0.41 -2.41
C TYR A 166 -15.77 -0.60 -3.47
N ASN A 167 -16.77 -1.41 -3.16
CA ASN A 167 -17.52 -2.19 -4.12
C ASN A 167 -18.54 -1.28 -4.83
N GLU A 168 -19.17 -1.77 -5.90
CA GLU A 168 -20.17 -1.01 -6.66
C GLU A 168 -21.38 -0.58 -5.82
N ASP A 169 -21.74 -1.35 -4.81
CA ASP A 169 -22.83 -1.06 -3.86
C ASP A 169 -22.43 -0.07 -2.74
N GLY A 170 -21.20 0.43 -2.76
CA GLY A 170 -20.67 1.34 -1.74
C GLY A 170 -20.20 0.67 -0.44
N SER A 171 -20.25 -0.65 -0.36
CA SER A 171 -19.62 -1.39 0.74
C SER A 171 -18.08 -1.35 0.64
N VAL A 172 -17.39 -1.66 1.74
CA VAL A 172 -15.93 -1.76 1.75
C VAL A 172 -15.49 -2.98 0.94
N ASN A 173 -14.48 -2.81 0.10
CA ASN A 173 -13.89 -3.92 -0.63
C ASN A 173 -12.91 -4.67 0.27
N GLU A 174 -13.34 -5.80 0.82
CA GLU A 174 -12.59 -6.62 1.78
C GLU A 174 -11.37 -7.34 1.17
N LEU A 175 -11.26 -7.39 -0.15
CA LEU A 175 -10.07 -7.93 -0.82
C LEU A 175 -8.92 -6.92 -0.88
N LYS A 176 -9.23 -5.63 -0.70
CA LYS A 176 -8.25 -4.52 -0.76
C LYS A 176 -8.06 -3.82 0.58
N ASN A 177 -9.06 -3.85 1.45
CA ASN A 177 -9.01 -3.30 2.80
C ASN A 177 -9.30 -4.43 3.80
N PRO A 178 -8.35 -4.78 4.69
CA PRO A 178 -8.53 -5.90 5.62
C PRO A 178 -9.57 -5.63 6.72
N ASN A 179 -9.91 -4.35 6.93
CA ASN A 179 -10.85 -3.90 7.96
C ASN A 179 -11.79 -2.83 7.40
N ASP A 180 -12.93 -2.62 8.07
CA ASP A 180 -13.86 -1.55 7.71
C ASP A 180 -13.27 -0.18 8.07
N PHE A 181 -12.76 0.52 7.06
CA PHE A 181 -12.17 1.85 7.23
C PHE A 181 -13.19 2.94 7.61
N LYS A 182 -14.49 2.69 7.50
CA LYS A 182 -15.54 3.64 7.93
C LYS A 182 -15.56 3.81 9.45
N THR A 183 -15.02 2.84 10.17
CA THR A 183 -15.00 2.80 11.65
C THR A 183 -13.61 3.08 12.24
N GLN A 184 -12.62 3.42 11.41
CA GLN A 184 -11.23 3.55 11.82
C GLN A 184 -10.62 4.89 11.42
N THR A 185 -9.48 5.24 12.05
CA THR A 185 -8.71 6.40 11.62
C THR A 185 -8.03 6.14 10.27
N MET A 186 -7.81 7.20 9.49
CA MET A 186 -7.10 7.11 8.22
C MET A 186 -5.71 6.46 8.36
N GLN A 187 -4.99 6.78 9.42
CA GLN A 187 -3.69 6.20 9.69
C GLN A 187 -3.77 4.70 9.97
N LYS A 188 -4.74 4.27 10.78
CA LYS A 188 -4.91 2.84 11.06
C LYS A 188 -5.21 2.05 9.80
N MET A 189 -6.06 2.57 8.94
CA MET A 189 -6.35 1.92 7.65
C MET A 189 -5.07 1.75 6.81
N GLY A 190 -4.22 2.78 6.72
CA GLY A 190 -2.94 2.69 5.99
C GLY A 190 -2.00 1.63 6.58
N SER A 191 -1.90 1.56 7.91
CA SER A 191 -1.10 0.52 8.58
C SER A 191 -1.65 -0.89 8.32
N ASP A 192 -2.97 -1.06 8.34
CA ASP A 192 -3.63 -2.36 8.14
C ASP A 192 -3.40 -2.90 6.72
N ILE A 193 -3.52 -2.04 5.68
CA ILE A 193 -3.24 -2.44 4.29
C ILE A 193 -1.79 -2.92 4.12
N LEU A 194 -0.86 -2.31 4.84
CA LEU A 194 0.56 -2.66 4.79
C LEU A 194 0.96 -3.76 5.79
N GLY A 195 0.01 -4.34 6.52
CA GLY A 195 0.28 -5.40 7.49
C GLY A 195 1.19 -4.94 8.64
N LEU A 196 1.04 -3.68 9.07
CA LEU A 196 1.82 -3.07 10.13
C LEU A 196 1.02 -2.98 11.43
N GLU A 197 1.72 -3.06 12.55
CA GLU A 197 1.13 -2.69 13.83
C GLU A 197 0.81 -1.19 13.83
N TYR A 198 -0.40 -0.83 14.23
CA TYR A 198 -0.83 0.56 14.27
C TYR A 198 -0.12 1.33 15.38
N LYS A 199 0.44 2.45 15.01
CA LYS A 199 0.85 3.54 15.90
C LYS A 199 0.63 4.86 15.17
N GLU A 200 0.28 5.91 15.88
CA GLU A 200 0.18 7.24 15.29
C GLU A 200 1.57 7.76 14.93
N ILE A 201 1.74 8.20 13.67
CA ILE A 201 3.03 8.68 13.16
C ILE A 201 2.83 10.03 12.50
N LYS A 202 3.61 11.01 12.95
CA LYS A 202 3.67 12.33 12.32
C LYS A 202 4.46 12.24 11.00
N PRO A 203 3.95 12.80 9.88
CA PRO A 203 4.71 12.86 8.63
C PRO A 203 5.95 13.73 8.78
N LEU A 204 7.08 13.26 8.23
CA LEU A 204 8.29 14.06 8.11
C LEU A 204 8.17 14.91 6.83
N LEU A 205 8.15 16.21 7.00
CA LEU A 205 8.00 17.19 5.92
C LEU A 205 9.21 18.11 5.84
N PRO A 206 9.45 18.76 4.68
CA PRO A 206 10.51 19.75 4.55
C PRO A 206 10.33 20.89 5.57
N THR A 207 11.44 21.36 6.11
CA THR A 207 11.43 22.54 6.96
C THR A 207 11.11 23.76 6.09
N SER A 208 10.12 24.54 6.49
CA SER A 208 9.80 25.78 5.81
C SER A 208 11.00 26.75 5.84
N LYS A 209 11.38 27.25 4.67
CA LYS A 209 12.40 28.31 4.52
C LYS A 209 11.79 29.70 4.70
N VAL A 210 10.48 29.79 4.88
CA VAL A 210 9.76 31.06 5.05
C VAL A 210 9.88 31.50 6.50
N THR A 211 10.26 32.74 6.71
CA THR A 211 10.24 33.35 8.03
C THR A 211 8.79 33.42 8.52
N LYS A 212 8.55 32.84 9.69
CA LYS A 212 7.23 32.92 10.31
C LYS A 212 6.94 34.32 10.76
N ASP A 213 5.77 34.81 10.43
CA ASP A 213 5.18 36.00 11.06
C ASP A 213 4.25 35.52 12.18
N ASP A 214 4.69 35.68 13.42
CA ASP A 214 3.96 35.21 14.60
C ASP A 214 2.63 35.95 14.82
N LYS A 215 2.40 37.04 14.08
CA LYS A 215 1.16 37.79 14.09
C LYS A 215 0.22 37.48 12.94
N LEU A 216 0.65 36.63 11.97
CA LEU A 216 -0.17 36.27 10.82
C LEU A 216 -0.89 34.94 11.08
N ILE A 217 -2.22 34.97 10.93
CA ILE A 217 -3.08 33.79 10.95
C ILE A 217 -3.76 33.63 9.59
N THR A 218 -3.65 32.45 8.99
CA THR A 218 -4.34 32.15 7.72
C THR A 218 -5.55 31.28 8.02
N ILE A 219 -6.70 31.64 7.45
CA ILE A 219 -7.96 30.90 7.59
C ILE A 219 -8.37 30.34 6.23
N ALA A 220 -8.72 29.03 6.19
CA ALA A 220 -9.30 28.38 5.02
C ALA A 220 -10.77 28.04 5.30
N ILE A 221 -11.69 28.79 4.70
CA ILE A 221 -13.14 28.69 4.97
C ILE A 221 -13.86 27.68 4.06
N HIS A 222 -13.23 27.20 3.00
CA HIS A 222 -13.81 26.27 2.05
C HIS A 222 -13.13 24.90 2.11
N GLY A 223 -13.90 23.85 1.97
CA GLY A 223 -13.45 22.47 1.82
C GLY A 223 -13.86 21.89 0.46
N THR A 224 -13.48 20.64 0.20
CA THR A 224 -13.82 19.92 -1.04
C THR A 224 -15.30 19.50 -1.11
N ALA A 225 -16.02 19.55 0.00
CA ALA A 225 -17.45 19.23 0.07
C ALA A 225 -18.15 20.20 1.03
N GLN A 226 -19.37 20.58 0.68
CA GLN A 226 -20.18 21.52 1.48
C GLN A 226 -20.44 21.00 2.92
N SER A 227 -20.53 19.68 3.11
CA SER A 227 -20.67 19.07 4.43
C SER A 227 -19.49 19.33 5.39
N LYS A 228 -18.35 19.83 4.86
CA LYS A 228 -17.17 20.22 5.64
C LYS A 228 -17.15 21.72 6.00
N TYR A 229 -18.13 22.48 5.53
CA TYR A 229 -18.19 23.91 5.82
C TYR A 229 -18.75 24.14 7.22
N TRP A 230 -18.16 25.09 7.90
CA TRP A 230 -18.75 25.61 9.13
C TRP A 230 -19.88 26.58 8.78
N ASN A 231 -21.12 26.09 8.84
CA ASN A 231 -22.34 26.81 8.39
C ASN A 231 -22.90 27.78 9.44
N ASN A 232 -22.08 28.29 10.35
CA ASN A 232 -22.49 29.38 11.24
C ASN A 232 -22.51 30.71 10.45
N PRO A 233 -23.64 31.44 10.41
CA PRO A 233 -23.77 32.66 9.57
C PRO A 233 -22.76 33.75 9.85
N THR A 234 -22.34 33.93 11.11
CA THR A 234 -21.38 34.97 11.54
C THR A 234 -20.05 34.38 12.02
N GLY A 235 -19.97 33.06 12.24
CA GLY A 235 -18.90 32.43 12.99
C GLY A 235 -17.49 32.74 12.47
N TRP A 236 -17.28 32.71 11.17
CA TRP A 236 -15.97 33.05 10.60
C TRP A 236 -15.63 34.54 10.82
N GLN A 237 -16.61 35.46 10.68
CA GLN A 237 -16.39 36.86 10.93
C GLN A 237 -16.11 37.14 12.41
N ASP A 238 -16.84 36.48 13.32
CA ASP A 238 -16.62 36.60 14.77
C ASP A 238 -15.21 36.12 15.15
N VAL A 239 -14.69 35.06 14.52
CA VAL A 239 -13.32 34.57 14.72
C VAL A 239 -12.29 35.58 14.21
N VAL A 240 -12.51 36.17 13.01
CA VAL A 240 -11.63 37.20 12.45
C VAL A 240 -11.57 38.41 13.34
N ASP A 241 -12.73 38.92 13.79
CA ASP A 241 -12.84 40.10 14.65
C ASP A 241 -12.16 39.85 16.00
N TRP A 242 -12.36 38.68 16.59
CA TRP A 242 -11.70 38.29 17.83
C TRP A 242 -10.17 38.24 17.69
N LEU A 243 -9.65 37.64 16.59
CA LEU A 243 -8.22 37.58 16.33
C LEU A 243 -7.62 38.95 16.09
N ASN A 244 -8.28 39.83 15.30
CA ASN A 244 -7.84 41.20 15.06
C ASN A 244 -7.78 42.01 16.36
N ASN A 245 -8.77 41.84 17.24
CA ASN A 245 -8.79 42.49 18.56
C ASN A 245 -7.67 41.98 19.49
N LYS A 246 -7.11 40.77 19.23
CA LYS A 246 -5.93 40.24 19.92
C LYS A 246 -4.60 40.69 19.28
N GLY A 247 -4.64 41.50 18.22
CA GLY A 247 -3.48 42.03 17.53
C GLY A 247 -2.85 41.09 16.52
N TYR A 248 -3.63 40.10 16.01
CA TYR A 248 -3.23 39.28 14.88
C TYR A 248 -3.71 39.88 13.57
N THR A 249 -2.99 39.58 12.49
CA THR A 249 -3.42 39.85 11.11
C THR A 249 -4.02 38.54 10.54
N VAL A 250 -5.26 38.59 10.05
CA VAL A 250 -5.95 37.44 9.48
C VAL A 250 -6.02 37.54 7.95
N LYS A 251 -5.70 36.46 7.25
CA LYS A 251 -5.79 36.33 5.79
C LYS A 251 -6.54 35.08 5.39
#